data_b6f92d3c7b2ca91923249108a672c168
#
_entry.id   b6f92d3c7b2ca91923249108a672c168
#
_cell.length_a   1.000
_cell.length_b   1.000
_cell.length_c   1.000
_cell.angle_alpha   90.00
_cell.angle_beta   90.00
_cell.angle_gamma   90.00
#
_symmetry.space_group_name_H-M   'P 1'
#
loop_
_entity.id
_entity.type
_entity.pdbx_description
1 polymer ?
#
loop_
_entity_poly.entity_id
_entity_poly.type
_entity_poly.pdbx_seq_one_letter_code
_entity_poly.pdbx_strand_id
1 'polypeptide(L)'
;MESYIYKDKNNFNTNMYKLMQEFKIKDLNIKWLITDIETNEDEIFNKEYIIMNHQNLIELLKNTEIQWIWAVFSAIPPKYSNEEILKYKLPYIIENKNINTKIQHPLAEIEIDCIDSSYAKIIFKDEKKFDLNKGETYEK
;
A
#
# COMPACT_ATOMS: atom_id res chain seq x y z
N MET A 1 5.65 10.75 12.25
CA MET A 1 4.96 9.83 11.34
C MET A 1 3.74 10.52 10.74
N GLU A 2 3.65 10.55 9.42
CA GLU A 2 2.60 11.30 8.72
C GLU A 2 1.63 10.33 8.05
N SER A 3 0.33 10.66 8.07
CA SER A 3 -0.69 9.85 7.41
C SER A 3 -1.59 10.71 6.53
N TYR A 4 -2.08 10.10 5.45
CA TYR A 4 -2.96 10.75 4.47
C TYR A 4 -4.08 9.80 4.09
N ILE A 5 -5.21 10.38 3.66
CA ILE A 5 -6.32 9.62 3.10
C ILE A 5 -6.37 9.92 1.60
N TYR A 6 -6.33 8.87 0.80
CA TYR A 6 -6.49 8.97 -0.65
C TYR A 6 -7.88 8.48 -1.05
N LYS A 7 -8.58 9.31 -1.81
CA LYS A 7 -9.88 8.99 -2.38
C LYS A 7 -9.87 9.40 -3.84
N ASP A 8 -10.20 8.48 -4.74
CA ASP A 8 -10.37 8.83 -6.14
C ASP A 8 -11.78 9.33 -6.35
N LYS A 9 -11.95 10.62 -6.62
CA LYS A 9 -13.26 11.27 -6.79
C LYS A 9 -14.04 10.76 -7.99
N ASN A 10 -13.36 10.18 -8.96
CA ASN A 10 -13.98 9.73 -10.22
C ASN A 10 -14.25 8.23 -10.26
N ASN A 11 -13.82 7.49 -9.23
CA ASN A 11 -13.99 6.04 -9.15
C ASN A 11 -14.47 5.65 -7.76
N PHE A 12 -15.29 4.60 -7.71
CA PHE A 12 -15.74 4.03 -6.44
C PHE A 12 -14.64 3.14 -5.82
N ASN A 13 -13.62 2.77 -6.59
CA ASN A 13 -12.56 1.87 -6.16
C ASN A 13 -11.24 2.59 -6.02
N THR A 14 -10.42 2.18 -5.07
CA THR A 14 -9.08 2.70 -4.93
C THR A 14 -8.23 2.33 -6.14
N ASN A 15 -7.74 3.33 -6.86
CA ASN A 15 -6.82 3.12 -7.98
C ASN A 15 -5.38 3.20 -7.46
N MET A 16 -4.79 2.05 -7.20
CA MET A 16 -3.44 1.98 -6.62
C MET A 16 -2.35 2.50 -7.55
N TYR A 17 -2.51 2.33 -8.86
CA TYR A 17 -1.54 2.88 -9.81
C TYR A 17 -1.50 4.41 -9.73
N LYS A 18 -2.67 5.04 -9.75
CA LYS A 18 -2.78 6.49 -9.63
C LYS A 18 -2.27 7.00 -8.30
N LEU A 19 -2.60 6.29 -7.21
CA LEU A 19 -2.11 6.62 -5.88
C LEU A 19 -0.59 6.64 -5.84
N MET A 20 0.06 5.62 -6.38
CA MET A 20 1.52 5.53 -6.37
C MET A 20 2.17 6.61 -7.23
N GLN A 21 1.52 7.04 -8.31
CA GLN A 21 2.01 8.16 -9.10
C GLN A 21 1.93 9.47 -8.36
N GLU A 22 0.82 9.73 -7.66
CA GLU A 22 0.64 10.98 -6.92
C GLU A 22 1.61 11.13 -5.76
N PHE A 23 1.93 10.03 -5.09
CA PHE A 23 2.91 10.05 -4.00
C PHE A 23 4.34 9.79 -4.49
N LYS A 24 4.53 9.67 -5.80
CA LYS A 24 5.82 9.38 -6.44
C LYS A 24 6.54 8.16 -5.88
N ILE A 25 5.75 7.21 -5.36
CA ILE A 25 6.28 5.96 -4.82
C ILE A 25 6.90 5.11 -5.93
N LYS A 26 6.42 5.27 -7.16
CA LYS A 26 6.89 4.49 -8.32
C LYS A 26 8.40 4.55 -8.56
N ASP A 27 9.05 5.61 -8.09
CA ASP A 27 10.48 5.81 -8.33
C ASP A 27 11.37 5.24 -7.21
N LEU A 28 10.76 4.61 -6.20
CA LEU A 28 11.49 4.07 -5.06
C LEU A 28 11.95 2.64 -5.31
N ASN A 29 13.18 2.35 -4.89
CA ASN A 29 13.71 0.99 -4.92
C ASN A 29 13.27 0.28 -3.65
N ILE A 30 12.11 -0.35 -3.69
CA ILE A 30 11.50 -1.00 -2.54
C ILE A 30 10.93 -2.37 -2.90
N LYS A 31 10.69 -3.15 -1.87
CA LYS A 31 10.02 -4.44 -1.93
C LYS A 31 8.67 -4.30 -1.24
N TRP A 32 7.62 -4.80 -1.87
CA TRP A 32 6.26 -4.71 -1.32
C TRP A 32 5.83 -6.03 -0.70
N LEU A 33 5.43 -5.98 0.56
CA LEU A 33 4.70 -7.05 1.23
C LEU A 33 3.23 -6.68 1.20
N ILE A 34 2.41 -7.52 0.57
CA ILE A 34 0.97 -7.29 0.46
C ILE A 34 0.25 -8.37 1.26
N THR A 35 -0.59 -7.96 2.19
CA THR A 35 -1.24 -8.86 3.15
C THR A 35 -2.72 -8.51 3.30
N ASP A 36 -3.48 -9.39 3.96
CA ASP A 36 -4.91 -9.24 4.22
C ASP A 36 -5.68 -8.88 2.95
N ILE A 37 -5.46 -9.69 1.90
CA ILE A 37 -5.84 -9.37 0.53
C ILE A 37 -7.24 -9.87 0.20
N GLU A 38 -8.11 -8.97 -0.25
CA GLU A 38 -9.39 -9.30 -0.86
C GLU A 38 -9.58 -8.42 -2.10
N THR A 39 -9.67 -9.04 -3.27
CA THR A 39 -9.80 -8.34 -4.55
C THR A 39 -10.80 -9.07 -5.45
N ASN A 40 -11.08 -8.47 -6.63
CA ASN A 40 -11.84 -9.12 -7.68
C ASN A 40 -11.01 -10.11 -8.52
N GLU A 41 -9.70 -10.23 -8.24
CA GLU A 41 -8.76 -11.08 -8.98
C GLU A 41 -8.24 -12.23 -8.11
N ASP A 42 -9.15 -13.14 -7.73
CA ASP A 42 -8.84 -14.24 -6.81
C ASP A 42 -7.72 -15.16 -7.30
N GLU A 43 -7.61 -15.38 -8.61
CA GLU A 43 -6.57 -16.26 -9.16
C GLU A 43 -5.16 -15.75 -8.87
N ILE A 44 -4.98 -14.43 -8.88
CA ILE A 44 -3.68 -13.80 -8.65
C ILE A 44 -3.44 -13.63 -7.16
N PHE A 45 -4.48 -13.26 -6.40
CA PHE A 45 -4.35 -12.79 -5.02
C PHE A 45 -4.94 -13.71 -3.96
N ASN A 46 -5.26 -14.95 -4.29
CA ASN A 46 -5.75 -15.91 -3.31
C ASN A 46 -4.59 -16.50 -2.49
N LYS A 47 -3.90 -15.64 -1.75
CA LYS A 47 -2.73 -16.00 -0.94
C LYS A 47 -2.74 -15.22 0.36
N GLU A 48 -2.13 -15.81 1.38
CA GLU A 48 -2.00 -15.15 2.68
C GLU A 48 -1.13 -13.90 2.60
N TYR A 49 -0.11 -13.93 1.76
CA TYR A 49 0.74 -12.78 1.50
C TYR A 49 1.38 -12.89 0.11
N ILE A 50 1.83 -11.74 -0.40
CA ILE A 50 2.61 -11.66 -1.63
C ILE A 50 3.78 -10.71 -1.37
N ILE A 51 4.96 -11.09 -1.83
CA ILE A 51 6.14 -10.22 -1.81
C ILE A 51 6.59 -10.01 -3.26
N MET A 52 6.68 -8.76 -3.70
CA MET A 52 7.16 -8.45 -5.02
C MET A 52 7.93 -7.14 -5.04
N ASN A 53 8.82 -6.97 -6.01
CA ASN A 53 9.54 -5.72 -6.14
C ASN A 53 8.63 -4.63 -6.72
N HIS A 54 9.04 -3.38 -6.56
CA HIS A 54 8.25 -2.23 -6.97
C HIS A 54 7.93 -2.25 -8.47
N GLN A 55 8.92 -2.60 -9.31
CA GLN A 55 8.74 -2.65 -10.75
C GLN A 55 7.63 -3.62 -11.15
N ASN A 56 7.64 -4.82 -10.58
CA ASN A 56 6.62 -5.83 -10.88
C ASN A 56 5.24 -5.38 -10.41
N LEU A 57 5.16 -4.73 -9.25
CA LEU A 57 3.88 -4.22 -8.76
C LEU A 57 3.33 -3.13 -9.68
N ILE A 58 4.17 -2.19 -10.09
CA ILE A 58 3.73 -1.11 -10.99
C ILE A 58 3.22 -1.68 -12.33
N GLU A 59 3.91 -2.66 -12.89
CA GLU A 59 3.47 -3.30 -14.14
C GLU A 59 2.13 -4.02 -13.97
N LEU A 60 1.95 -4.71 -12.85
CA LEU A 60 0.69 -5.38 -12.54
C LEU A 60 -0.45 -4.36 -12.43
N LEU A 61 -0.25 -3.28 -11.68
CA LEU A 61 -1.26 -2.26 -11.47
C LEU A 61 -1.60 -1.49 -12.75
N LYS A 62 -0.61 -1.30 -13.61
CA LYS A 62 -0.79 -0.60 -14.89
C LYS A 62 -1.58 -1.43 -15.89
N ASN A 63 -1.33 -2.73 -15.93
CA ASN A 63 -1.86 -3.62 -16.96
C ASN A 63 -3.12 -4.39 -16.56
N THR A 64 -3.51 -4.33 -15.29
CA THR A 64 -4.66 -5.07 -14.77
C THR A 64 -5.53 -4.16 -13.93
N GLU A 65 -6.82 -4.08 -14.25
CA GLU A 65 -7.75 -3.31 -13.46
C GLU A 65 -8.17 -4.14 -12.24
N ILE A 66 -7.62 -3.81 -11.09
CA ILE A 66 -7.83 -4.53 -9.85
C ILE A 66 -8.66 -3.69 -8.89
N GLN A 67 -9.76 -4.27 -8.42
CA GLN A 67 -10.54 -3.69 -7.34
C GLN A 67 -9.98 -4.18 -6.01
N TRP A 68 -9.34 -3.30 -5.27
CA TRP A 68 -8.80 -3.61 -3.95
C TRP A 68 -9.89 -3.38 -2.90
N ILE A 69 -10.52 -4.44 -2.46
CA ILE A 69 -11.55 -4.38 -1.42
C ILE A 69 -10.86 -4.17 -0.08
N TRP A 70 -9.93 -5.05 0.25
CA TRP A 70 -9.07 -4.95 1.42
C TRP A 70 -7.65 -5.35 1.05
N ALA A 71 -6.67 -4.61 1.53
CA ALA A 71 -5.27 -5.00 1.42
C ALA A 71 -4.40 -4.07 2.25
N VAL A 72 -3.30 -4.60 2.77
CA VAL A 72 -2.23 -3.79 3.39
C VAL A 72 -0.99 -3.93 2.53
N PHE A 73 -0.48 -2.81 2.05
CA PHE A 73 0.78 -2.74 1.31
C PHE A 73 1.86 -2.18 2.22
N SER A 74 2.91 -2.94 2.47
CA SER A 74 4.03 -2.51 3.29
C SER A 74 5.28 -2.36 2.42
N ALA A 75 5.82 -1.16 2.34
CA ALA A 75 7.02 -0.86 1.56
C ALA A 75 8.26 -1.09 2.41
N ILE A 76 9.09 -2.04 2.01
CA ILE A 76 10.25 -2.49 2.79
C ILE A 76 11.51 -2.29 1.97
N PRO A 77 12.61 -1.75 2.57
CA PRO A 77 13.88 -1.62 1.86
C PRO A 77 14.36 -2.93 1.28
N PRO A 78 14.94 -2.93 0.07
CA PRO A 78 15.31 -4.17 -0.63
C PRO A 78 16.45 -4.94 0.02
N LYS A 79 17.17 -4.34 0.96
CA LYS A 79 18.24 -5.01 1.71
C LYS A 79 17.75 -6.16 2.59
N TYR A 80 16.47 -6.17 2.95
CA TYR A 80 15.89 -7.24 3.78
C TYR A 80 15.44 -8.40 2.91
N SER A 81 15.81 -9.63 3.31
CA SER A 81 15.36 -10.83 2.62
C SER A 81 13.90 -11.14 2.91
N ASN A 82 13.28 -11.96 2.07
CA ASN A 82 11.93 -12.41 2.32
C ASN A 82 11.82 -13.16 3.65
N GLU A 83 12.86 -13.94 4.01
CA GLU A 83 12.92 -14.64 5.28
C GLU A 83 12.89 -13.68 6.47
N GLU A 84 13.66 -12.60 6.39
CA GLU A 84 13.66 -11.57 7.44
C GLU A 84 12.31 -10.88 7.55
N ILE A 85 11.69 -10.56 6.42
CA ILE A 85 10.37 -9.92 6.37
C ILE A 85 9.31 -10.80 7.06
N LEU A 86 9.35 -12.10 6.79
CA LEU A 86 8.35 -13.05 7.28
C LEU A 86 8.57 -13.48 8.75
N LYS A 87 9.60 -12.98 9.41
CA LYS A 87 9.79 -13.20 10.86
C LYS A 87 8.80 -12.41 11.70
N TYR A 88 8.20 -11.37 11.13
CA TYR A 88 7.30 -10.48 11.84
C TYR A 88 5.85 -10.84 11.53
N LYS A 89 4.95 -10.44 12.42
CA LYS A 89 3.51 -10.64 12.22
C LYS A 89 3.06 -9.93 10.94
N LEU A 90 2.25 -10.62 10.13
CA LEU A 90 1.70 -10.03 8.91
C LEU A 90 0.72 -8.90 9.25
N PRO A 91 0.89 -7.73 8.63
CA PRO A 91 -0.05 -6.62 8.81
C PRO A 91 -1.47 -6.98 8.37
N TYR A 92 -2.45 -6.39 9.03
CA TYR A 92 -3.86 -6.62 8.73
C TYR A 92 -4.65 -5.31 8.79
N ILE A 93 -5.85 -5.32 8.21
CA ILE A 93 -6.72 -4.14 8.21
C ILE A 93 -7.28 -3.91 9.61
N ILE A 94 -7.09 -2.68 10.10
CA ILE A 94 -7.64 -2.20 11.36
C ILE A 94 -8.73 -1.18 11.02
N GLU A 95 -9.97 -1.57 11.24
CA GLU A 95 -11.14 -0.75 10.85
C GLU A 95 -11.38 0.46 11.74
N ASN A 96 -10.84 0.47 12.94
CA ASN A 96 -11.06 1.55 13.88
C ASN A 96 -10.26 2.79 13.46
N LYS A 97 -10.97 3.79 12.98
CA LYS A 97 -10.40 5.03 12.43
C LYS A 97 -9.54 5.82 13.41
N ASN A 98 -9.75 5.62 14.71
CA ASN A 98 -9.09 6.45 15.72
C ASN A 98 -7.76 5.91 16.22
N ILE A 99 -7.39 4.70 15.84
CA ILE A 99 -6.30 4.00 16.52
C ILE A 99 -5.06 3.81 15.65
N ASN A 100 -5.21 3.62 14.33
CA ASN A 100 -4.03 3.24 13.56
C ASN A 100 -3.44 4.37 12.73
N THR A 101 -2.47 5.05 13.33
CA THR A 101 -1.58 5.97 12.62
C THR A 101 -0.16 5.43 12.56
N LYS A 102 0.04 4.16 12.91
CA LYS A 102 1.37 3.54 12.98
C LYS A 102 1.53 2.46 11.92
N ILE A 103 2.73 2.38 11.38
CA ILE A 103 3.12 1.30 10.48
C ILE A 103 3.24 0.01 11.27
N GLN A 104 2.56 -1.05 10.84
CA GLN A 104 2.50 -2.31 11.56
C GLN A 104 3.79 -3.13 11.44
N HIS A 105 4.36 -3.21 10.24
CA HIS A 105 5.57 -4.02 10.03
C HIS A 105 6.81 -3.23 10.43
N PRO A 106 7.65 -3.76 11.34
CA PRO A 106 8.82 -3.02 11.84
C PRO A 106 9.84 -2.61 10.79
N LEU A 107 9.92 -3.33 9.67
CA LEU A 107 10.88 -3.03 8.60
C LEU A 107 10.31 -2.11 7.52
N ALA A 108 9.01 -1.80 7.57
CA ALA A 108 8.36 -1.00 6.54
C ALA A 108 8.57 0.51 6.78
N GLU A 109 8.69 1.23 5.68
CA GLU A 109 8.80 2.70 5.68
C GLU A 109 7.52 3.38 5.24
N ILE A 110 6.64 2.63 4.56
CA ILE A 110 5.32 3.10 4.13
C ILE A 110 4.33 1.96 4.37
N GLU A 111 3.13 2.31 4.83
CA GLU A 111 2.01 1.38 4.86
C GLU A 111 0.84 2.00 4.13
N ILE A 112 0.22 1.23 3.22
CA ILE A 112 -0.99 1.65 2.51
C ILE A 112 -2.08 0.65 2.82
N ASP A 113 -3.15 1.13 3.45
CA ASP A 113 -4.31 0.30 3.80
C ASP A 113 -5.44 0.61 2.84
N CYS A 114 -5.84 -0.36 2.01
CA CYS A 114 -7.01 -0.24 1.15
C CYS A 114 -8.25 -0.61 1.94
N ILE A 115 -9.19 0.30 2.07
CA ILE A 115 -10.35 0.15 2.95
C ILE A 115 -11.64 0.08 2.15
N ASP A 116 -12.29 -1.09 2.20
CA ASP A 116 -13.64 -1.34 1.70
C ASP A 116 -13.91 -0.79 0.30
N SER A 117 -12.96 -0.96 -0.62
CA SER A 117 -13.01 -0.48 -2.02
C SER A 117 -13.15 1.03 -2.17
N SER A 118 -13.22 1.81 -1.10
CA SER A 118 -13.60 3.22 -1.18
C SER A 118 -12.48 4.22 -0.99
N TYR A 119 -11.49 3.90 -0.17
CA TYR A 119 -10.36 4.81 0.06
C TYR A 119 -9.13 4.04 0.50
N ALA A 120 -8.00 4.72 0.50
CA ALA A 120 -6.76 4.19 1.05
C ALA A 120 -6.18 5.14 2.08
N LYS A 121 -5.61 4.57 3.13
CA LYS A 121 -4.87 5.30 4.15
C LYS A 121 -3.39 5.05 3.91
N ILE A 122 -2.60 6.12 3.84
CA ILE A 122 -1.17 6.03 3.59
C ILE A 122 -0.42 6.58 4.79
N ILE A 123 0.49 5.79 5.34
CA ILE A 123 1.29 6.16 6.50
C ILE A 123 2.76 6.16 6.09
N PHE A 124 3.45 7.27 6.32
CA PHE A 124 4.88 7.40 6.07
C PHE A 124 5.63 7.43 7.39
N LYS A 125 6.70 6.64 7.47
CA LYS A 125 7.60 6.69 8.62
C LYS A 125 8.33 8.03 8.67
N ASP A 126 8.79 8.49 7.51
CA ASP A 126 9.43 9.80 7.35
C ASP A 126 9.10 10.34 5.94
N GLU A 127 8.11 11.24 5.86
CA GLU A 127 7.66 11.75 4.57
C GLU A 127 8.72 12.59 3.84
N LYS A 128 9.74 13.07 4.55
CA LYS A 128 10.82 13.84 3.92
C LYS A 128 11.65 13.03 2.95
N LYS A 129 11.62 11.71 3.08
CA LYS A 129 12.31 10.81 2.15
C LYS A 129 11.55 10.60 0.85
N PHE A 130 10.32 11.11 0.74
CA PHE A 130 9.45 10.88 -0.40
C PHE A 130 9.00 12.21 -0.97
N ASP A 131 8.94 12.28 -2.29
CA ASP A 131 8.49 13.47 -2.99
C ASP A 131 6.97 13.38 -3.19
N LEU A 132 6.24 14.03 -2.30
CA LEU A 132 4.79 14.00 -2.32
C LEU A 132 4.24 15.06 -3.26
N ASN A 133 3.50 14.62 -4.27
CA ASN A 133 2.76 15.51 -5.15
C ASN A 133 1.35 15.68 -4.58
N LYS A 134 1.20 16.65 -3.67
CA LYS A 134 -0.05 16.86 -2.95
C LYS A 134 -1.12 17.42 -3.88
N GLY A 135 -1.94 16.51 -4.44
CA GLY A 135 -3.08 16.86 -5.27
C GLY A 135 -4.36 17.03 -4.47
N GLU A 136 -5.49 17.12 -5.19
CA GLU A 136 -6.81 17.28 -4.58
C GLU A 136 -7.42 15.99 -4.06
N THR A 137 -6.81 14.85 -4.34
CA THR A 137 -7.39 13.53 -4.08
C THR A 137 -7.05 12.95 -2.72
N TYR A 138 -6.28 13.65 -1.90
CA TYR A 138 -5.95 13.14 -0.57
C TYR A 138 -5.94 14.23 0.48
N GLU A 139 -6.25 13.80 1.71
CA GLU A 139 -6.33 14.65 2.89
C GLU A 139 -5.37 14.13 3.97
N LYS A 140 -4.85 15.05 4.72
CA LYS A 140 -4.00 14.70 5.84
C LYS A 140 -4.81 14.25 7.05
#